data_2c6884af3787d7bde4df9530f9d91520
#
_entry.id   2c6884af3787d7bde4df9530f9d91520
#
_cell.length_a   1.000
_cell.length_b   1.000
_cell.length_c   1.000
_cell.angle_alpha   90.00
_cell.angle_beta   90.00
_cell.angle_gamma   90.00
#
_symmetry.space_group_name_H-M   'P 1'
#
loop_
_entity.id
_entity.type
_entity.pdbx_description
1 polymer ?
#
loop_
_entity_poly.entity_id
_entity_poly.type
_entity_poly.pdbx_seq_one_letter_code
_entity_poly.pdbx_strand_id
1 'polypeptide(L)'
;MTMEQNTATKPIRCKAAVSKVAGQPLEMEEVEVAPPRAHEVRIRILCTSLSHTDVTFWRLKDFPGQHPIILGHEAAGVVESVGEHVHEVAVGDTVVPVFSAQCGDCPDCLSDRSNICSGLPAGPGMPRDGTTRFSIAATGEPIHNFISVSSFTEYTVVDVSHVVKLEPGVPPEKACLLSCGVSTGVGAAWKVAAVEPGSSVAVFGLGVVGLAVAQGCRMRGAKRIIGVDLNTEKWDIGKRLGITDFINPNDIGEKAVSEVITEMTGGGADYCFECIGSTSVMAEAFQSSRKGWGKTVVLGVSRGGAPISIPPNDILWGRSVVGSLFGGLKPKTDVPILAQKYMDKKLELDEFVTHEMGFDDINGAFELLTQGKCLRCIIWMDGAKETGVGVENGGACKAKA
;
A
#
# COMPACT_ATOMS: atom_id res chain seq x y z
N MET A 1 -3.18 3.51 -42.81
CA MET A 1 -3.53 4.52 -41.77
C MET A 1 -4.83 4.06 -41.14
N THR A 2 -4.75 3.23 -40.11
CA THR A 2 -5.89 2.85 -39.27
C THR A 2 -6.21 4.05 -38.39
N MET A 3 -7.45 4.54 -38.47
CA MET A 3 -7.96 5.56 -37.56
C MET A 3 -7.86 5.02 -36.13
N GLU A 4 -6.88 5.43 -35.35
CA GLU A 4 -6.94 5.34 -33.90
C GLU A 4 -8.17 6.15 -33.48
N GLN A 5 -9.20 5.46 -33.05
CA GLN A 5 -10.41 6.08 -32.53
C GLN A 5 -9.97 6.89 -31.30
N ASN A 6 -10.17 8.21 -31.34
CA ASN A 6 -9.92 9.09 -30.21
C ASN A 6 -10.83 8.67 -29.04
N THR A 7 -10.33 7.80 -28.17
CA THR A 7 -11.04 7.25 -27.01
C THR A 7 -11.14 8.27 -25.88
N ALA A 8 -10.33 9.33 -25.92
CA ALA A 8 -10.23 10.35 -24.87
C ALA A 8 -11.57 11.01 -24.47
N THR A 9 -12.56 11.01 -25.37
CA THR A 9 -13.87 11.66 -25.12
C THR A 9 -15.02 10.65 -24.98
N LYS A 10 -14.75 9.34 -25.06
CA LYS A 10 -15.80 8.31 -25.03
C LYS A 10 -15.64 7.42 -23.80
N PRO A 11 -16.75 6.92 -23.25
CA PRO A 11 -16.70 5.86 -22.24
C PRO A 11 -16.03 4.61 -22.81
N ILE A 12 -15.37 3.85 -21.93
CA ILE A 12 -14.82 2.53 -22.24
C ILE A 12 -15.62 1.48 -21.46
N ARG A 13 -16.02 0.40 -22.13
CA ARG A 13 -16.58 -0.79 -21.49
C ARG A 13 -15.45 -1.79 -21.24
N CYS A 14 -15.41 -2.30 -20.03
CA CYS A 14 -14.37 -3.21 -19.58
C CYS A 14 -14.84 -4.07 -18.40
N LYS A 15 -14.04 -5.07 -18.04
CA LYS A 15 -14.28 -5.89 -16.86
C LYS A 15 -13.88 -5.15 -15.58
N ALA A 16 -14.65 -5.38 -14.51
CA ALA A 16 -14.31 -4.98 -13.13
C ALA A 16 -14.79 -6.03 -12.14
N ALA A 17 -14.05 -6.18 -11.04
CA ALA A 17 -14.44 -6.99 -9.91
C ALA A 17 -15.13 -6.08 -8.88
N VAL A 18 -16.47 -6.17 -8.81
CA VAL A 18 -17.33 -5.27 -8.04
C VAL A 18 -17.74 -5.93 -6.72
N SER A 19 -17.49 -5.23 -5.61
CA SER A 19 -18.06 -5.60 -4.32
C SER A 19 -19.45 -5.02 -4.20
N LYS A 20 -20.47 -5.87 -4.35
CA LYS A 20 -21.89 -5.48 -4.23
C LYS A 20 -22.41 -5.57 -2.81
N VAL A 21 -21.86 -6.51 -2.03
CA VAL A 21 -22.25 -6.75 -0.63
C VAL A 21 -21.01 -6.97 0.21
N ALA A 22 -20.93 -6.32 1.36
CA ALA A 22 -19.79 -6.44 2.27
C ALA A 22 -19.52 -7.90 2.67
N GLY A 23 -18.26 -8.34 2.50
CA GLY A 23 -17.78 -9.66 2.88
C GLY A 23 -18.25 -10.81 1.98
N GLN A 24 -18.95 -10.52 0.88
CA GLN A 24 -19.29 -11.51 -0.15
C GLN A 24 -18.25 -11.51 -1.27
N PRO A 25 -18.09 -12.61 -2.02
CA PRO A 25 -17.19 -12.65 -3.17
C PRO A 25 -17.44 -11.48 -4.12
N LEU A 26 -16.38 -10.97 -4.73
CA LEU A 26 -16.48 -9.96 -5.77
C LEU A 26 -17.14 -10.56 -7.02
N GLU A 27 -18.03 -9.79 -7.64
CA GLU A 27 -18.70 -10.20 -8.87
C GLU A 27 -17.99 -9.57 -10.07
N MET A 28 -17.69 -10.37 -11.09
CA MET A 28 -17.14 -9.88 -12.34
C MET A 28 -18.25 -9.24 -13.17
N GLU A 29 -18.14 -7.93 -13.40
CA GLU A 29 -19.13 -7.13 -14.11
C GLU A 29 -18.51 -6.46 -15.34
N GLU A 30 -19.33 -6.26 -16.37
CA GLU A 30 -19.03 -5.29 -17.40
C GLU A 30 -19.42 -3.89 -16.90
N VAL A 31 -18.43 -3.02 -16.83
CA VAL A 31 -18.60 -1.63 -16.36
C VAL A 31 -18.32 -0.65 -17.47
N GLU A 32 -18.93 0.52 -17.38
CA GLU A 32 -18.62 1.66 -18.21
C GLU A 32 -17.76 2.64 -17.40
N VAL A 33 -16.56 2.94 -17.94
CA VAL A 33 -15.60 3.89 -17.38
C VAL A 33 -15.67 5.18 -18.18
N ALA A 34 -16.16 6.25 -17.56
CA ALA A 34 -16.31 7.54 -18.20
C ALA A 34 -14.96 8.13 -18.67
N PRO A 35 -14.94 9.02 -19.65
CA PRO A 35 -13.74 9.76 -20.01
C PRO A 35 -13.25 10.63 -18.84
N PRO A 36 -11.93 10.91 -18.76
CA PRO A 36 -11.39 11.77 -17.74
C PRO A 36 -11.88 13.21 -17.92
N ARG A 37 -12.27 13.86 -16.82
CA ARG A 37 -12.59 15.31 -16.78
C ARG A 37 -11.30 16.12 -16.56
N ALA A 38 -11.46 17.44 -16.42
CA ALA A 38 -10.34 18.32 -16.08
C ALA A 38 -9.59 17.82 -14.84
N HIS A 39 -8.26 17.81 -14.90
CA HIS A 39 -7.34 17.29 -13.89
C HIS A 39 -7.41 15.77 -13.64
N GLU A 40 -8.06 15.00 -14.51
CA GLU A 40 -8.17 13.56 -14.35
C GLU A 40 -7.36 12.80 -15.42
N VAL A 41 -6.98 11.59 -15.08
CA VAL A 41 -6.22 10.67 -15.93
C VAL A 41 -6.96 9.34 -15.96
N ARG A 42 -7.25 8.82 -17.16
CA ARG A 42 -7.72 7.44 -17.32
C ARG A 42 -6.52 6.54 -17.57
N ILE A 43 -6.42 5.50 -16.77
CA ILE A 43 -5.28 4.59 -16.74
C ILE A 43 -5.78 3.20 -17.14
N ARG A 44 -5.13 2.57 -18.12
CA ARG A 44 -5.25 1.14 -18.38
C ARG A 44 -4.39 0.41 -17.38
N ILE A 45 -5.01 -0.37 -16.50
CA ILE A 45 -4.30 -1.15 -15.49
C ILE A 45 -3.61 -2.34 -16.17
N LEU A 46 -2.36 -2.56 -15.85
CA LEU A 46 -1.58 -3.73 -16.28
C LEU A 46 -1.68 -4.85 -15.24
N CYS A 47 -1.46 -4.49 -13.99
CA CYS A 47 -1.62 -5.37 -12.85
C CYS A 47 -1.99 -4.58 -11.59
N THR A 48 -2.58 -5.28 -10.65
CA THR A 48 -2.89 -4.77 -9.32
C THR A 48 -2.45 -5.80 -8.27
N SER A 49 -2.22 -5.37 -7.04
CA SER A 49 -1.97 -6.29 -5.94
C SER A 49 -3.04 -6.18 -4.86
N LEU A 50 -3.29 -7.28 -4.15
CA LEU A 50 -4.25 -7.33 -3.07
C LEU A 50 -3.58 -6.99 -1.74
N SER A 51 -4.14 -6.04 -1.01
CA SER A 51 -3.69 -5.58 0.30
C SER A 51 -4.67 -5.94 1.41
N HIS A 52 -4.18 -6.04 2.65
CA HIS A 52 -5.06 -6.15 3.83
C HIS A 52 -6.01 -4.96 4.00
N THR A 53 -5.68 -3.80 3.47
CA THR A 53 -6.58 -2.64 3.43
C THR A 53 -7.82 -2.96 2.61
N ASP A 54 -7.67 -3.58 1.41
CA ASP A 54 -8.80 -3.99 0.57
C ASP A 54 -9.70 -4.99 1.33
N VAL A 55 -9.10 -5.99 1.99
CA VAL A 55 -9.83 -6.99 2.80
C VAL A 55 -10.54 -6.33 3.98
N THR A 56 -9.93 -5.31 4.59
CA THR A 56 -10.54 -4.58 5.71
C THR A 56 -11.81 -3.88 5.25
N PHE A 57 -11.75 -3.11 4.17
CA PHE A 57 -12.90 -2.40 3.64
C PHE A 57 -13.94 -3.33 3.01
N TRP A 58 -13.50 -4.40 2.36
CA TRP A 58 -14.41 -5.45 1.86
C TRP A 58 -15.30 -6.04 2.96
N ARG A 59 -14.78 -6.19 4.19
CA ARG A 59 -15.52 -6.75 5.34
C ARG A 59 -16.37 -5.74 6.10
N LEU A 60 -16.18 -4.45 5.88
CA LEU A 60 -16.88 -3.40 6.64
C LEU A 60 -18.35 -3.33 6.24
N LYS A 61 -19.24 -3.82 7.16
CA LYS A 61 -20.70 -3.79 6.98
C LYS A 61 -21.30 -2.40 7.19
N ASP A 62 -20.66 -1.60 8.04
CA ASP A 62 -21.18 -0.31 8.52
C ASP A 62 -20.56 0.89 7.80
N PHE A 63 -20.03 0.66 6.58
CA PHE A 63 -19.55 1.72 5.72
C PHE A 63 -20.72 2.27 4.89
N PRO A 64 -21.50 3.25 5.40
CA PRO A 64 -22.79 3.61 4.86
C PRO A 64 -22.71 4.04 3.40
N GLY A 65 -23.55 3.45 2.55
CA GLY A 65 -23.76 3.89 1.18
C GLY A 65 -22.59 3.68 0.23
N GLN A 66 -21.70 2.69 0.47
CA GLN A 66 -20.51 2.49 -0.35
C GLN A 66 -20.51 1.21 -1.18
N HIS A 67 -21.62 0.53 -1.31
CA HIS A 67 -21.79 -0.54 -2.28
C HIS A 67 -22.83 -0.14 -3.33
N PRO A 68 -22.62 -0.51 -4.60
CA PRO A 68 -21.48 -1.24 -5.16
C PRO A 68 -20.18 -0.40 -5.20
N ILE A 69 -19.01 -1.04 -5.01
CA ILE A 69 -17.70 -0.40 -5.02
C ILE A 69 -16.67 -1.25 -5.79
N ILE A 70 -15.79 -0.60 -6.53
CA ILE A 70 -14.59 -1.22 -7.08
C ILE A 70 -13.43 -0.98 -6.11
N LEU A 71 -12.91 -2.05 -5.49
CA LEU A 71 -11.78 -2.00 -4.58
C LEU A 71 -10.44 -1.91 -5.35
N GLY A 72 -9.32 -2.11 -4.63
CA GLY A 72 -7.97 -2.08 -5.19
C GLY A 72 -7.32 -0.70 -5.14
N HIS A 73 -6.08 -0.64 -4.64
CA HIS A 73 -5.33 0.61 -4.51
C HIS A 73 -3.81 0.45 -4.70
N GLU A 74 -3.35 -0.77 -4.96
CA GLU A 74 -1.96 -1.04 -5.34
C GLU A 74 -1.93 -1.49 -6.81
N ALA A 75 -1.49 -0.64 -7.72
CA ALA A 75 -1.53 -0.94 -9.15
C ALA A 75 -0.40 -0.28 -9.94
N ALA A 76 -0.14 -0.82 -11.12
CA ALA A 76 0.64 -0.19 -12.17
C ALA A 76 -0.14 -0.23 -13.48
N GLY A 77 -0.01 0.82 -14.27
CA GLY A 77 -0.73 0.94 -15.52
C GLY A 77 -0.09 1.91 -16.50
N VAL A 78 -0.76 2.10 -17.62
CA VAL A 78 -0.37 3.02 -18.68
C VAL A 78 -1.45 4.06 -18.86
N VAL A 79 -1.07 5.31 -18.97
CA VAL A 79 -2.00 6.42 -19.27
C VAL A 79 -2.66 6.17 -20.61
N GLU A 80 -3.99 6.03 -20.61
CA GLU A 80 -4.79 5.84 -21.84
C GLU A 80 -5.27 7.17 -22.36
N SER A 81 -5.75 8.05 -21.48
CA SER A 81 -6.16 9.41 -21.86
C SER A 81 -6.03 10.36 -20.67
N VAL A 82 -5.92 11.64 -20.97
CA VAL A 82 -5.79 12.71 -20.00
C VAL A 82 -6.88 13.75 -20.20
N GLY A 83 -7.37 14.32 -19.11
CA GLY A 83 -8.31 15.43 -19.12
C GLY A 83 -7.62 16.76 -19.34
N GLU A 84 -8.43 17.81 -19.50
CA GLU A 84 -7.96 19.18 -19.57
C GLU A 84 -7.16 19.55 -18.31
N HIS A 85 -6.12 20.36 -18.44
CA HIS A 85 -5.23 20.81 -17.37
C HIS A 85 -4.30 19.71 -16.77
N VAL A 86 -4.19 18.55 -17.40
CA VAL A 86 -3.16 17.56 -17.06
C VAL A 86 -1.92 17.80 -17.91
N HIS A 87 -0.79 18.13 -17.27
CA HIS A 87 0.48 18.45 -17.93
C HIS A 87 1.64 17.57 -17.43
N GLU A 88 1.43 16.84 -16.34
CA GLU A 88 2.49 16.08 -15.66
C GLU A 88 2.72 14.69 -16.25
N VAL A 89 1.71 14.16 -16.95
CA VAL A 89 1.73 12.86 -17.62
C VAL A 89 1.12 12.96 -19.01
N ALA A 90 1.52 12.04 -19.88
CA ALA A 90 1.03 11.93 -21.25
C ALA A 90 0.54 10.52 -21.56
N VAL A 91 -0.27 10.37 -22.60
CA VAL A 91 -0.69 9.06 -23.11
C VAL A 91 0.52 8.19 -23.41
N GLY A 92 0.50 6.94 -22.93
CA GLY A 92 1.60 5.99 -23.06
C GLY A 92 2.59 5.99 -21.88
N ASP A 93 2.54 6.96 -20.97
CA ASP A 93 3.38 6.97 -19.78
C ASP A 93 3.03 5.79 -18.85
N THR A 94 4.06 5.15 -18.31
CA THR A 94 3.89 4.17 -17.21
C THR A 94 3.70 4.91 -15.90
N VAL A 95 2.64 4.56 -15.20
CA VAL A 95 2.24 5.24 -13.96
C VAL A 95 1.82 4.28 -12.87
N VAL A 96 1.92 4.77 -11.64
CA VAL A 96 1.42 4.12 -10.43
C VAL A 96 0.37 5.04 -9.81
N PRO A 97 -0.90 4.65 -9.76
CA PRO A 97 -1.90 5.39 -9.00
C PRO A 97 -1.68 5.16 -7.50
N VAL A 98 -1.83 6.21 -6.69
CA VAL A 98 -1.59 6.19 -5.25
C VAL A 98 -2.78 6.77 -4.49
N PHE A 99 -3.13 6.18 -3.35
CA PHE A 99 -4.27 6.64 -2.55
C PHE A 99 -4.02 7.99 -1.84
N SER A 100 -2.77 8.37 -1.66
CA SER A 100 -2.38 9.63 -1.01
C SER A 100 -2.13 10.70 -2.08
N ALA A 101 -2.91 11.78 -2.05
CA ALA A 101 -2.77 12.87 -3.00
C ALA A 101 -1.51 13.72 -2.74
N GLN A 102 -0.96 14.28 -3.80
CA GLN A 102 0.01 15.37 -3.73
C GLN A 102 -0.36 16.42 -4.80
N CYS A 103 -1.16 17.43 -4.42
CA CYS A 103 -1.59 18.49 -5.37
C CYS A 103 -0.46 19.47 -5.71
N GLY A 104 0.53 19.63 -4.82
CA GLY A 104 1.65 20.56 -5.03
C GLY A 104 1.40 21.99 -4.57
N ASP A 105 0.14 22.39 -4.32
CA ASP A 105 -0.24 23.81 -4.09
C ASP A 105 -0.74 24.10 -2.68
N CYS A 106 -1.29 23.10 -1.96
CA CYS A 106 -1.81 23.34 -0.62
C CYS A 106 -0.69 23.50 0.42
N PRO A 107 -0.97 24.15 1.56
CA PRO A 107 0.04 24.37 2.59
C PRO A 107 0.76 23.10 3.06
N ASP A 108 0.04 21.97 3.14
CA ASP A 108 0.61 20.69 3.55
C ASP A 108 1.53 20.10 2.48
N CYS A 109 1.15 20.17 1.20
CA CYS A 109 2.02 19.73 0.10
C CYS A 109 3.29 20.59 -0.02
N LEU A 110 3.22 21.87 0.30
CA LEU A 110 4.36 22.78 0.29
C LEU A 110 5.24 22.66 1.54
N SER A 111 4.71 22.12 2.64
CA SER A 111 5.42 21.97 3.91
C SER A 111 6.26 20.70 3.94
N ASP A 112 7.50 20.79 4.44
CA ASP A 112 8.33 19.59 4.71
C ASP A 112 7.84 18.77 5.92
N ARG A 113 6.85 19.26 6.65
CA ARG A 113 6.34 18.66 7.91
C ARG A 113 5.16 17.75 7.71
N SER A 114 4.50 17.76 6.54
CA SER A 114 3.29 16.99 6.25
C SER A 114 3.40 16.29 4.89
N ASN A 115 2.86 15.09 4.81
CA ASN A 115 2.60 14.38 3.56
C ASN A 115 1.10 14.22 3.29
N ILE A 116 0.25 14.82 4.09
CA ILE A 116 -1.21 14.74 3.97
C ILE A 116 -1.70 15.93 3.15
N CYS A 117 -2.20 15.69 1.95
CA CYS A 117 -2.76 16.76 1.12
C CYS A 117 -4.09 17.26 1.70
N SER A 118 -4.13 18.52 2.13
CA SER A 118 -5.37 19.16 2.61
C SER A 118 -6.21 19.78 1.51
N GLY A 119 -5.66 19.90 0.29
CA GLY A 119 -6.37 20.46 -0.85
C GLY A 119 -7.34 19.50 -1.54
N LEU A 120 -7.16 18.19 -1.35
CA LEU A 120 -7.94 17.15 -2.01
C LEU A 120 -8.33 16.09 -0.99
N PRO A 121 -9.52 16.17 -0.40
CA PRO A 121 -9.97 15.23 0.61
C PRO A 121 -10.26 13.85 -0.02
N ALA A 122 -9.93 12.78 0.71
CA ALA A 122 -10.33 11.44 0.35
C ALA A 122 -11.85 11.27 0.53
N GLY A 123 -12.50 10.55 -0.38
CA GLY A 123 -13.93 10.31 -0.35
C GLY A 123 -14.34 9.14 -1.24
N PRO A 124 -15.64 8.81 -1.26
CA PRO A 124 -16.19 7.71 -2.08
C PRO A 124 -16.32 8.04 -3.57
N GLY A 125 -15.99 9.25 -3.97
CA GLY A 125 -15.99 9.75 -5.35
C GLY A 125 -14.69 10.47 -5.69
N MET A 126 -14.68 11.09 -6.86
CA MET A 126 -13.54 11.90 -7.30
C MET A 126 -13.33 13.10 -6.36
N PRO A 127 -12.08 13.45 -6.00
CA PRO A 127 -11.81 14.41 -4.93
C PRO A 127 -12.25 15.84 -5.22
N ARG A 128 -12.45 16.20 -6.51
CA ARG A 128 -12.84 17.57 -6.89
C ARG A 128 -14.35 17.78 -7.03
N ASP A 129 -15.11 16.74 -7.35
CA ASP A 129 -16.55 16.90 -7.64
C ASP A 129 -17.45 15.90 -6.89
N GLY A 130 -16.86 14.94 -6.16
CA GLY A 130 -17.59 13.95 -5.38
C GLY A 130 -18.35 12.90 -6.23
N THR A 131 -18.26 12.97 -7.57
CA THR A 131 -18.96 12.03 -8.47
C THR A 131 -18.09 10.81 -8.79
N THR A 132 -18.69 9.74 -9.30
CA THR A 132 -17.93 8.56 -9.78
C THR A 132 -17.71 8.64 -11.29
N ARG A 133 -16.75 7.83 -11.78
CA ARG A 133 -16.49 7.61 -13.21
C ARG A 133 -16.88 6.20 -13.65
N PHE A 134 -17.52 5.42 -12.76
CA PHE A 134 -17.89 4.04 -13.00
C PHE A 134 -19.39 3.85 -12.92
N SER A 135 -19.92 3.01 -13.81
CA SER A 135 -21.30 2.51 -13.74
C SER A 135 -21.37 1.08 -14.26
N ILE A 136 -22.36 0.32 -13.79
CA ILE A 136 -22.69 -1.00 -14.36
C ILE A 136 -23.17 -0.79 -15.80
N ALA A 137 -22.53 -1.41 -16.78
CA ALA A 137 -22.83 -1.18 -18.20
C ALA A 137 -24.27 -1.53 -18.60
N ALA A 138 -24.86 -2.54 -17.96
CA ALA A 138 -26.21 -3.00 -18.26
C ALA A 138 -27.32 -2.10 -17.68
N THR A 139 -27.09 -1.47 -16.52
CA THR A 139 -28.14 -0.75 -15.76
C THR A 139 -27.89 0.76 -15.66
N GLY A 140 -26.64 1.19 -15.84
CA GLY A 140 -26.23 2.58 -15.57
C GLY A 140 -26.10 2.89 -14.07
N GLU A 141 -26.21 1.90 -13.18
CA GLU A 141 -26.05 2.07 -11.74
C GLU A 141 -24.64 2.58 -11.43
N PRO A 142 -24.48 3.69 -10.68
CA PRO A 142 -23.17 4.21 -10.33
C PRO A 142 -22.45 3.29 -9.35
N ILE A 143 -21.13 3.14 -9.53
CA ILE A 143 -20.25 2.36 -8.68
C ILE A 143 -19.30 3.33 -7.96
N HIS A 144 -19.14 3.16 -6.65
CA HIS A 144 -18.28 4.02 -5.84
C HIS A 144 -16.79 3.77 -6.07
N ASN A 145 -16.00 4.83 -5.90
CA ASN A 145 -14.55 4.77 -5.91
C ASN A 145 -14.02 4.27 -4.56
N PHE A 146 -12.91 3.54 -4.60
CA PHE A 146 -12.16 3.13 -3.43
C PHE A 146 -10.88 3.96 -3.29
N ILE A 147 -10.80 4.76 -2.22
CA ILE A 147 -9.65 5.60 -1.83
C ILE A 147 -8.93 6.25 -3.01
N SER A 148 -9.71 6.84 -3.93
CA SER A 148 -9.26 7.59 -5.11
C SER A 148 -8.49 6.79 -6.16
N VAL A 149 -8.49 5.44 -6.12
CA VAL A 149 -7.77 4.57 -7.07
C VAL A 149 -8.67 3.59 -7.80
N SER A 150 -9.34 2.65 -7.08
CA SER A 150 -10.20 1.61 -7.69
C SER A 150 -9.50 0.82 -8.79
N SER A 151 -8.55 -0.04 -8.41
CA SER A 151 -7.72 -0.74 -9.40
C SER A 151 -8.18 -2.16 -9.76
N PHE A 152 -9.26 -2.69 -9.14
CA PHE A 152 -9.81 -4.00 -9.53
C PHE A 152 -10.72 -3.86 -10.75
N THR A 153 -10.17 -3.27 -11.80
CA THR A 153 -10.80 -3.04 -13.10
C THR A 153 -9.71 -2.86 -14.15
N GLU A 154 -10.03 -3.15 -15.41
CA GLU A 154 -9.06 -2.98 -16.51
C GLU A 154 -8.72 -1.50 -16.78
N TYR A 155 -9.65 -0.58 -16.49
CA TYR A 155 -9.44 0.87 -16.61
C TYR A 155 -9.94 1.58 -15.36
N THR A 156 -9.17 2.54 -14.88
CA THR A 156 -9.59 3.44 -13.80
C THR A 156 -9.41 4.89 -14.20
N VAL A 157 -10.14 5.79 -13.52
CA VAL A 157 -9.95 7.25 -13.64
C VAL A 157 -9.59 7.78 -12.27
N VAL A 158 -8.51 8.54 -12.21
CA VAL A 158 -7.98 9.14 -10.99
C VAL A 158 -7.66 10.61 -11.20
N ASP A 159 -7.69 11.41 -10.14
CA ASP A 159 -7.16 12.78 -10.21
C ASP A 159 -5.64 12.74 -10.41
N VAL A 160 -5.10 13.67 -11.20
CA VAL A 160 -3.66 13.71 -11.51
C VAL A 160 -2.78 13.84 -10.26
N SER A 161 -3.30 14.39 -9.17
CA SER A 161 -2.60 14.45 -7.89
C SER A 161 -2.35 13.08 -7.23
N HIS A 162 -3.06 12.06 -7.68
CA HIS A 162 -2.92 10.66 -7.27
C HIS A 162 -2.09 9.82 -8.26
N VAL A 163 -1.46 10.44 -9.26
CA VAL A 163 -0.69 9.73 -10.29
C VAL A 163 0.80 10.00 -10.11
N VAL A 164 1.57 8.92 -10.06
CA VAL A 164 3.04 8.99 -10.06
C VAL A 164 3.55 8.40 -11.37
N LYS A 165 4.23 9.23 -12.16
CA LYS A 165 4.96 8.76 -13.35
C LYS A 165 6.25 8.08 -12.91
N LEU A 166 6.54 6.93 -13.50
CA LEU A 166 7.80 6.21 -13.32
C LEU A 166 8.63 6.25 -14.59
N GLU A 167 9.94 6.31 -14.42
CA GLU A 167 10.88 6.10 -15.51
C GLU A 167 10.79 4.64 -16.01
N PRO A 168 11.04 4.41 -17.31
CA PRO A 168 11.03 3.07 -17.87
C PRO A 168 12.02 2.13 -17.18
N GLY A 169 11.66 0.85 -17.06
CA GLY A 169 12.56 -0.21 -16.56
C GLY A 169 12.12 -0.87 -15.26
N VAL A 170 11.20 -0.29 -14.50
CA VAL A 170 10.60 -0.99 -13.35
C VAL A 170 9.47 -1.89 -13.86
N PRO A 171 9.54 -3.22 -13.64
CA PRO A 171 8.47 -4.12 -14.06
C PRO A 171 7.15 -3.77 -13.37
N PRO A 172 6.00 -3.87 -14.07
CA PRO A 172 4.70 -3.46 -13.52
C PRO A 172 4.35 -4.11 -12.19
N GLU A 173 4.63 -5.41 -12.03
CA GLU A 173 4.37 -6.17 -10.82
C GLU A 173 5.27 -5.75 -9.63
N LYS A 174 6.35 -5.04 -9.89
CA LYS A 174 7.20 -4.42 -8.86
C LYS A 174 6.78 -2.97 -8.62
N ALA A 175 6.45 -2.26 -9.69
CA ALA A 175 5.98 -0.88 -9.62
C ALA A 175 4.72 -0.76 -8.76
N CYS A 176 3.74 -1.68 -8.90
CA CYS A 176 2.50 -1.63 -8.13
C CYS A 176 2.73 -1.72 -6.60
N LEU A 177 3.80 -2.38 -6.14
CA LEU A 177 4.15 -2.47 -4.71
C LEU A 177 4.55 -1.11 -4.11
N LEU A 178 4.99 -0.18 -4.97
CA LEU A 178 5.39 1.18 -4.55
C LEU A 178 4.19 2.11 -4.33
N SER A 179 2.98 1.70 -4.72
CA SER A 179 1.78 2.52 -4.54
C SER A 179 1.23 2.51 -3.11
N CYS A 180 1.59 1.52 -2.27
CA CYS A 180 1.13 1.46 -0.88
C CYS A 180 2.13 0.76 0.05
N GLY A 181 2.09 -0.58 0.12
CA GLY A 181 2.66 -1.34 1.24
C GLY A 181 4.15 -1.17 1.44
N VAL A 182 4.97 -1.29 0.39
CA VAL A 182 6.43 -1.17 0.50
C VAL A 182 6.83 0.28 0.77
N SER A 183 6.25 1.23 0.06
CA SER A 183 6.50 2.67 0.29
C SER A 183 6.15 3.08 1.71
N THR A 184 5.00 2.62 2.22
CA THR A 184 4.58 2.87 3.61
C THR A 184 5.62 2.40 4.62
N GLY A 185 6.10 1.17 4.50
CA GLY A 185 7.07 0.61 5.46
C GLY A 185 8.44 1.26 5.37
N VAL A 186 9.02 1.37 4.17
CA VAL A 186 10.32 2.01 3.95
C VAL A 186 10.28 3.48 4.35
N GLY A 187 9.23 4.19 3.99
CA GLY A 187 9.02 5.59 4.32
C GLY A 187 8.92 5.83 5.83
N ALA A 188 8.23 4.96 6.55
CA ALA A 188 8.11 5.05 8.01
C ALA A 188 9.48 5.00 8.71
N ALA A 189 10.37 4.11 8.26
CA ALA A 189 11.74 4.05 8.76
C ALA A 189 12.58 5.26 8.32
N TRP A 190 12.38 5.73 7.10
CA TRP A 190 13.19 6.78 6.50
C TRP A 190 12.76 8.19 6.93
N LYS A 191 11.46 8.52 6.80
CA LYS A 191 10.93 9.89 6.99
C LYS A 191 10.37 10.11 8.40
N VAL A 192 9.52 9.19 8.89
CA VAL A 192 8.79 9.39 10.16
C VAL A 192 9.65 9.07 11.37
N ALA A 193 10.21 7.87 11.42
CA ALA A 193 11.13 7.49 12.50
C ALA A 193 12.49 8.20 12.35
N ALA A 194 12.94 8.39 11.10
CA ALA A 194 14.28 8.86 10.77
C ALA A 194 15.36 7.99 11.46
N VAL A 195 15.21 6.66 11.33
CA VAL A 195 16.04 5.66 12.03
C VAL A 195 17.53 5.99 11.89
N GLU A 196 18.23 6.02 13.01
CA GLU A 196 19.65 6.35 13.08
C GLU A 196 20.51 5.09 12.96
N PRO A 197 21.72 5.20 12.35
CA PRO A 197 22.67 4.10 12.32
C PRO A 197 23.04 3.60 13.72
N GLY A 198 23.13 2.28 13.87
CA GLY A 198 23.48 1.63 15.13
C GLY A 198 22.32 1.42 16.10
N SER A 199 21.13 1.94 15.79
CA SER A 199 19.95 1.82 16.66
C SER A 199 19.38 0.39 16.75
N SER A 200 18.57 0.16 17.78
CA SER A 200 17.73 -1.00 17.99
C SER A 200 16.28 -0.72 17.58
N VAL A 201 15.67 -1.66 16.87
CA VAL A 201 14.33 -1.52 16.29
C VAL A 201 13.48 -2.74 16.66
N ALA A 202 12.20 -2.55 16.94
CA ALA A 202 11.22 -3.62 17.05
C ALA A 202 10.08 -3.39 16.05
N VAL A 203 9.71 -4.44 15.31
CA VAL A 203 8.66 -4.41 14.28
C VAL A 203 7.58 -5.42 14.64
N PHE A 204 6.40 -4.95 14.96
CA PHE A 204 5.24 -5.75 15.33
C PHE A 204 4.37 -6.02 14.10
N GLY A 205 4.32 -7.29 13.70
CA GLY A 205 3.66 -7.75 12.48
C GLY A 205 4.58 -7.75 11.26
N LEU A 206 4.92 -8.94 10.77
CA LEU A 206 5.80 -9.16 9.61
C LEU A 206 4.99 -9.44 8.32
N GLY A 207 3.94 -8.64 8.10
CA GLY A 207 3.31 -8.49 6.79
C GLY A 207 4.16 -7.62 5.88
N VAL A 208 3.64 -7.27 4.70
CA VAL A 208 4.39 -6.44 3.72
C VAL A 208 4.88 -5.13 4.33
N VAL A 209 4.03 -4.42 5.08
CA VAL A 209 4.42 -3.15 5.70
C VAL A 209 5.55 -3.35 6.71
N GLY A 210 5.43 -4.35 7.61
CA GLY A 210 6.46 -4.61 8.62
C GLY A 210 7.79 -5.11 8.03
N LEU A 211 7.74 -5.96 7.01
CA LEU A 211 8.93 -6.40 6.29
C LEU A 211 9.59 -5.23 5.53
N ALA A 212 8.80 -4.33 4.95
CA ALA A 212 9.31 -3.11 4.33
C ALA A 212 9.90 -2.12 5.36
N VAL A 213 9.33 -2.03 6.57
CA VAL A 213 9.94 -1.31 7.71
C VAL A 213 11.31 -1.90 8.03
N ALA A 214 11.41 -3.23 8.16
CA ALA A 214 12.68 -3.91 8.46
C ALA A 214 13.74 -3.59 7.40
N GLN A 215 13.37 -3.67 6.12
CA GLN A 215 14.25 -3.29 5.01
C GLN A 215 14.67 -1.83 5.11
N GLY A 216 13.72 -0.91 5.35
CA GLY A 216 14.00 0.51 5.54
C GLY A 216 14.96 0.77 6.71
N CYS A 217 14.78 0.08 7.84
CA CYS A 217 15.67 0.17 9.01
C CYS A 217 17.08 -0.35 8.68
N ARG A 218 17.19 -1.48 7.96
CA ARG A 218 18.47 -1.99 7.46
C ARG A 218 19.17 -0.97 6.57
N MET A 219 18.45 -0.38 5.62
CA MET A 219 18.98 0.67 4.72
C MET A 219 19.44 1.91 5.47
N ARG A 220 18.86 2.19 6.64
CA ARG A 220 19.26 3.30 7.53
C ARG A 220 20.40 2.92 8.47
N GLY A 221 20.88 1.66 8.47
CA GLY A 221 21.98 1.20 9.28
C GLY A 221 21.61 0.82 10.71
N ALA A 222 20.37 0.47 10.99
CA ALA A 222 19.99 -0.11 12.28
C ALA A 222 20.84 -1.36 12.58
N LYS A 223 21.32 -1.48 13.83
CA LYS A 223 22.18 -2.58 14.23
C LYS A 223 21.41 -3.84 14.61
N ARG A 224 20.27 -3.65 15.22
CA ARG A 224 19.39 -4.74 15.69
C ARG A 224 17.98 -4.47 15.24
N ILE A 225 17.35 -5.43 14.57
CA ILE A 225 15.98 -5.32 14.08
C ILE A 225 15.24 -6.58 14.55
N ILE A 226 14.37 -6.41 15.56
CA ILE A 226 13.61 -7.47 16.19
C ILE A 226 12.24 -7.56 15.50
N GLY A 227 11.94 -8.68 14.86
CA GLY A 227 10.64 -8.98 14.30
C GLY A 227 9.74 -9.70 15.30
N VAL A 228 8.50 -9.24 15.45
CA VAL A 228 7.48 -9.86 16.30
C VAL A 228 6.32 -10.32 15.43
N ASP A 229 6.10 -11.63 15.33
CA ASP A 229 4.97 -12.21 14.58
C ASP A 229 4.61 -13.58 15.12
N LEU A 230 3.32 -13.96 15.01
CA LEU A 230 2.83 -15.29 15.39
C LEU A 230 3.17 -16.37 14.36
N ASN A 231 3.37 -15.98 13.10
CA ASN A 231 3.67 -16.89 11.99
C ASN A 231 5.17 -17.00 11.77
N THR A 232 5.74 -18.14 12.18
CA THR A 232 7.18 -18.44 12.04
C THR A 232 7.63 -18.65 10.59
N GLU A 233 6.72 -18.94 9.65
CA GLU A 233 7.05 -19.07 8.22
C GLU A 233 7.59 -17.78 7.63
N LYS A 234 7.32 -16.63 8.27
CA LYS A 234 7.82 -15.32 7.84
C LYS A 234 9.29 -15.05 8.24
N TRP A 235 9.90 -15.91 9.01
CA TRP A 235 11.25 -15.64 9.53
C TRP A 235 12.33 -15.65 8.46
N ASP A 236 12.26 -16.57 7.51
CA ASP A 236 13.28 -16.64 6.45
C ASP A 236 13.25 -15.42 5.54
N ILE A 237 12.05 -14.97 5.14
CA ILE A 237 11.93 -13.72 4.40
C ILE A 237 12.31 -12.51 5.28
N GLY A 238 11.96 -12.53 6.56
CA GLY A 238 12.35 -11.49 7.52
C GLY A 238 13.85 -11.31 7.59
N LYS A 239 14.61 -12.43 7.70
CA LYS A 239 16.09 -12.39 7.67
C LYS A 239 16.64 -11.75 6.39
N ARG A 240 16.10 -12.14 5.23
CA ARG A 240 16.53 -11.56 3.95
C ARG A 240 16.30 -10.05 3.91
N LEU A 241 15.19 -9.57 4.47
CA LEU A 241 14.82 -8.16 4.50
C LEU A 241 15.40 -7.36 5.67
N GLY A 242 16.20 -8.01 6.55
CA GLY A 242 17.00 -7.30 7.55
C GLY A 242 16.65 -7.59 9.01
N ILE A 243 15.68 -8.44 9.30
CA ILE A 243 15.40 -8.88 10.69
C ILE A 243 16.59 -9.67 11.23
N THR A 244 17.06 -9.29 12.40
CA THR A 244 18.20 -9.94 13.07
C THR A 244 17.76 -10.94 14.14
N ASP A 245 16.64 -10.66 14.80
CA ASP A 245 16.11 -11.45 15.91
C ASP A 245 14.58 -11.60 15.75
N PHE A 246 14.03 -12.70 16.25
CA PHE A 246 12.60 -12.97 16.17
C PHE A 246 12.01 -13.25 17.54
N ILE A 247 10.78 -12.78 17.75
CA ILE A 247 9.94 -13.10 18.90
C ILE A 247 8.60 -13.63 18.39
N ASN A 248 8.29 -14.88 18.75
CA ASN A 248 6.90 -15.34 18.67
C ASN A 248 6.27 -15.16 20.05
N PRO A 249 5.22 -14.33 20.17
CA PRO A 249 4.52 -14.12 21.45
C PRO A 249 4.02 -15.40 22.12
N ASN A 250 3.78 -16.48 21.36
CA ASN A 250 3.35 -17.77 21.90
C ASN A 250 4.47 -18.55 22.58
N ASP A 251 5.75 -18.23 22.33
CA ASP A 251 6.90 -18.98 22.79
C ASP A 251 7.59 -18.36 24.03
N ILE A 252 7.14 -17.18 24.50
CA ILE A 252 7.77 -16.42 25.58
C ILE A 252 7.14 -16.66 26.97
N GLY A 253 6.19 -17.59 27.07
CA GLY A 253 5.50 -17.94 28.30
C GLY A 253 4.60 -16.81 28.81
N GLU A 254 4.72 -16.47 30.10
CA GLU A 254 3.91 -15.40 30.73
C GLU A 254 4.51 -14.00 30.58
N LYS A 255 5.69 -13.87 29.99
CA LYS A 255 6.32 -12.56 29.77
C LYS A 255 5.57 -11.75 28.74
N ALA A 256 5.50 -10.43 28.95
CA ALA A 256 5.09 -9.49 27.91
C ALA A 256 6.19 -9.38 26.84
N VAL A 257 5.81 -9.12 25.58
CA VAL A 257 6.78 -8.88 24.49
C VAL A 257 7.68 -7.70 24.82
N SER A 258 7.15 -6.66 25.47
CA SER A 258 7.91 -5.48 25.92
C SER A 258 8.99 -5.82 26.95
N GLU A 259 8.75 -6.78 27.83
CA GLU A 259 9.76 -7.24 28.79
C GLU A 259 10.91 -7.94 28.04
N VAL A 260 10.58 -8.85 27.11
CA VAL A 260 11.59 -9.55 26.29
C VAL A 260 12.41 -8.56 25.47
N ILE A 261 11.77 -7.59 24.79
CA ILE A 261 12.47 -6.57 24.02
C ILE A 261 13.36 -5.71 24.92
N THR A 262 12.89 -5.35 26.11
CA THR A 262 13.66 -4.58 27.09
C THR A 262 14.92 -5.34 27.53
N GLU A 263 14.80 -6.65 27.81
CA GLU A 263 15.94 -7.51 28.13
C GLU A 263 16.94 -7.61 26.96
N MET A 264 16.44 -7.84 25.74
CA MET A 264 17.26 -7.99 24.54
C MET A 264 18.03 -6.71 24.17
N THR A 265 17.46 -5.54 24.46
CA THR A 265 18.01 -4.23 24.06
C THR A 265 18.69 -3.48 25.20
N GLY A 266 18.60 -4.00 26.42
CA GLY A 266 19.16 -3.32 27.61
C GLY A 266 18.43 -2.01 27.95
N GLY A 267 17.08 -2.00 27.85
CA GLY A 267 16.29 -0.87 28.28
C GLY A 267 15.17 -0.40 27.34
N GLY A 268 14.88 -1.18 26.30
CA GLY A 268 13.88 -0.91 25.28
C GLY A 268 14.48 -0.54 23.91
N ALA A 269 13.71 -0.73 22.85
CA ALA A 269 14.13 -0.39 21.51
C ALA A 269 14.09 1.13 21.25
N ASP A 270 15.03 1.64 20.47
CA ASP A 270 15.04 3.06 20.08
C ASP A 270 13.82 3.42 19.22
N TYR A 271 13.41 2.49 18.36
CA TYR A 271 12.24 2.65 17.49
C TYR A 271 11.37 1.39 17.54
N CYS A 272 10.06 1.57 17.69
CA CYS A 272 9.07 0.51 17.60
C CYS A 272 8.06 0.83 16.49
N PHE A 273 7.74 -0.16 15.65
CA PHE A 273 6.78 0.01 14.55
C PHE A 273 5.61 -0.95 14.74
N GLU A 274 4.41 -0.42 14.80
CA GLU A 274 3.18 -1.23 14.85
C GLU A 274 2.57 -1.32 13.46
N CYS A 275 2.50 -2.55 12.91
CA CYS A 275 2.09 -2.84 11.53
C CYS A 275 0.91 -3.80 11.45
N ILE A 276 0.13 -3.97 12.52
CA ILE A 276 -1.00 -4.91 12.61
C ILE A 276 -2.35 -4.16 12.62
N GLY A 277 -2.42 -3.04 13.36
CA GLY A 277 -3.65 -2.28 13.56
C GLY A 277 -4.44 -2.72 14.80
N SER A 278 -3.78 -3.28 15.81
CA SER A 278 -4.37 -3.65 17.09
C SER A 278 -3.98 -2.67 18.17
N THR A 279 -4.96 -2.07 18.85
CA THR A 279 -4.71 -1.09 19.93
C THR A 279 -3.95 -1.68 21.11
N SER A 280 -4.12 -2.98 21.40
CA SER A 280 -3.32 -3.69 22.40
C SER A 280 -1.86 -3.85 21.97
N VAL A 281 -1.61 -4.16 20.69
CA VAL A 281 -0.25 -4.23 20.14
C VAL A 281 0.38 -2.84 20.03
N MET A 282 -0.38 -1.80 19.73
CA MET A 282 0.09 -0.42 19.76
C MET A 282 0.59 -0.02 21.16
N ALA A 283 -0.16 -0.39 22.21
CA ALA A 283 0.26 -0.19 23.59
C ALA A 283 1.52 -1.00 23.93
N GLU A 284 1.58 -2.26 23.50
CA GLU A 284 2.74 -3.14 23.70
C GLU A 284 4.00 -2.63 22.98
N ALA A 285 3.86 -2.14 21.74
CA ALA A 285 4.94 -1.52 20.99
C ALA A 285 5.45 -0.25 21.72
N PHE A 286 4.54 0.55 22.27
CA PHE A 286 4.91 1.72 23.05
C PHE A 286 5.67 1.34 24.31
N GLN A 287 5.26 0.30 25.04
CA GLN A 287 5.96 -0.18 26.22
C GLN A 287 7.33 -0.78 25.88
N SER A 288 7.49 -1.34 24.68
CA SER A 288 8.76 -1.88 24.18
C SER A 288 9.79 -0.81 23.85
N SER A 289 9.36 0.45 23.70
CA SER A 289 10.24 1.55 23.37
C SER A 289 11.02 2.04 24.58
N ARG A 290 12.22 2.54 24.33
CA ARG A 290 13.17 2.98 25.37
C ARG A 290 12.66 4.24 26.08
N LYS A 291 12.83 4.30 27.39
CA LYS A 291 12.65 5.56 28.16
C LYS A 291 13.73 6.56 27.74
N GLY A 292 13.36 7.82 27.70
CA GLY A 292 14.25 8.93 27.36
C GLY A 292 14.08 9.45 25.93
N TRP A 293 14.01 8.55 24.92
CA TRP A 293 13.89 8.95 23.50
C TRP A 293 13.15 7.95 22.59
N GLY A 294 12.68 6.84 23.14
CA GLY A 294 12.03 5.78 22.36
C GLY A 294 10.83 6.31 21.56
N LYS A 295 10.78 6.00 20.28
CA LYS A 295 9.74 6.44 19.36
C LYS A 295 8.95 5.25 18.85
N THR A 296 7.63 5.28 19.05
CA THR A 296 6.70 4.30 18.47
C THR A 296 5.98 4.90 17.28
N VAL A 297 6.03 4.21 16.15
CA VAL A 297 5.37 4.60 14.89
C VAL A 297 4.20 3.66 14.64
N VAL A 298 3.01 4.23 14.51
CA VAL A 298 1.78 3.48 14.23
C VAL A 298 1.47 3.54 12.74
N LEU A 299 1.44 2.36 12.10
CA LEU A 299 1.12 2.19 10.68
C LEU A 299 -0.13 1.33 10.48
N GLY A 300 -0.43 0.44 11.44
CA GLY A 300 -1.56 -0.47 11.34
C GLY A 300 -2.91 0.27 11.37
N VAL A 301 -3.82 -0.11 10.46
CA VAL A 301 -5.17 0.46 10.40
C VAL A 301 -6.07 -0.25 11.41
N SER A 302 -6.50 0.48 12.43
CA SER A 302 -7.41 -0.06 13.45
C SER A 302 -8.82 -0.21 12.94
N ARG A 303 -9.44 -1.35 13.23
CA ARG A 303 -10.81 -1.73 12.76
C ARG A 303 -11.89 -1.39 13.77
N GLY A 304 -11.84 -0.51 14.60
CA GLY A 304 -12.95 -0.37 15.56
C GLY A 304 -12.96 0.90 16.38
N GLY A 305 -12.09 1.87 16.09
CA GLY A 305 -12.09 3.15 16.79
C GLY A 305 -11.80 3.03 18.31
N ALA A 306 -11.31 1.87 18.77
CA ALA A 306 -10.92 1.70 20.17
C ALA A 306 -9.72 2.60 20.50
N PRO A 307 -9.71 3.25 21.67
CA PRO A 307 -8.60 4.11 22.07
C PRO A 307 -7.35 3.28 22.39
N ILE A 308 -6.18 3.87 22.16
CA ILE A 308 -4.91 3.34 22.68
C ILE A 308 -4.78 3.79 24.14
N SER A 309 -4.57 2.84 25.06
CA SER A 309 -4.31 3.15 26.47
C SER A 309 -2.80 3.24 26.72
N ILE A 310 -2.32 4.43 27.03
CA ILE A 310 -0.91 4.72 27.29
C ILE A 310 -0.78 5.42 28.66
N PRO A 311 0.07 4.93 29.58
CA PRO A 311 0.29 5.61 30.86
C PRO A 311 0.94 6.99 30.64
N PRO A 312 0.39 8.08 31.18
CA PRO A 312 0.92 9.44 30.99
C PRO A 312 2.37 9.61 31.45
N ASN A 313 2.75 8.90 32.51
CA ASN A 313 4.12 8.97 33.04
C ASN A 313 5.16 8.41 32.05
N ASP A 314 4.79 7.45 31.20
CA ASP A 314 5.73 6.92 30.21
C ASP A 314 6.04 7.94 29.11
N ILE A 315 5.05 8.78 28.75
CA ILE A 315 5.26 9.94 27.87
C ILE A 315 6.15 10.97 28.57
N LEU A 316 5.91 11.25 29.85
CA LEU A 316 6.72 12.18 30.64
C LEU A 316 8.18 11.73 30.72
N TRP A 317 8.43 10.41 30.75
CA TRP A 317 9.77 9.82 30.72
C TRP A 317 10.38 9.75 29.33
N GLY A 318 9.86 10.49 28.35
CA GLY A 318 10.48 10.72 27.04
C GLY A 318 10.13 9.72 25.96
N ARG A 319 9.22 8.77 26.20
CA ARG A 319 8.65 7.96 25.11
C ARG A 319 7.71 8.81 24.24
N SER A 320 7.66 8.51 22.96
CA SER A 320 6.77 9.18 22.02
C SER A 320 6.00 8.21 21.15
N VAL A 321 4.82 8.62 20.70
CA VAL A 321 4.02 7.91 19.71
C VAL A 321 3.65 8.87 18.58
N VAL A 322 3.81 8.40 17.33
CA VAL A 322 3.49 9.16 16.11
C VAL A 322 2.77 8.28 15.11
N GLY A 323 1.88 8.87 14.31
CA GLY A 323 1.23 8.20 13.20
C GLY A 323 2.08 8.26 11.92
N SER A 324 1.83 7.32 11.01
CA SER A 324 2.52 7.26 9.72
C SER A 324 1.55 6.80 8.63
N LEU A 325 0.95 7.75 7.91
CA LEU A 325 0.21 7.46 6.70
C LEU A 325 1.19 7.47 5.52
N PHE A 326 1.13 6.45 4.66
CA PHE A 326 2.02 6.29 3.50
C PHE A 326 3.51 6.46 3.81
N GLY A 327 3.93 6.10 5.04
CA GLY A 327 5.33 6.24 5.47
C GLY A 327 5.85 7.68 5.60
N GLY A 328 4.97 8.68 5.66
CA GLY A 328 5.38 10.08 5.62
C GLY A 328 5.89 10.55 4.25
N LEU A 329 5.73 9.73 3.20
CA LEU A 329 6.20 10.02 1.86
C LEU A 329 5.25 10.96 1.11
N LYS A 330 5.82 11.85 0.32
CA LYS A 330 5.12 12.61 -0.71
C LYS A 330 5.16 11.82 -2.02
N PRO A 331 4.04 11.28 -2.51
CA PRO A 331 4.03 10.27 -3.56
C PRO A 331 4.81 10.66 -4.81
N LYS A 332 4.50 11.81 -5.41
CA LYS A 332 5.13 12.25 -6.67
C LYS A 332 6.62 12.51 -6.54
N THR A 333 7.07 12.85 -5.33
CA THR A 333 8.49 13.16 -5.06
C THR A 333 9.27 11.92 -4.65
N ASP A 334 8.72 11.12 -3.74
CA ASP A 334 9.48 10.07 -3.07
C ASP A 334 9.34 8.68 -3.73
N VAL A 335 8.21 8.36 -4.37
CA VAL A 335 8.02 7.07 -5.05
C VAL A 335 9.00 6.87 -6.21
N PRO A 336 9.29 7.88 -7.07
CA PRO A 336 10.33 7.75 -8.08
C PRO A 336 11.73 7.47 -7.49
N ILE A 337 12.04 8.03 -6.32
CA ILE A 337 13.30 7.74 -5.61
C ILE A 337 13.36 6.27 -5.17
N LEU A 338 12.24 5.71 -4.68
CA LEU A 338 12.19 4.30 -4.30
C LEU A 338 12.30 3.40 -5.54
N ALA A 339 11.65 3.76 -6.65
CA ALA A 339 11.78 3.07 -7.92
C ALA A 339 13.24 3.04 -8.40
N GLN A 340 13.95 4.17 -8.33
CA GLN A 340 15.37 4.23 -8.67
C GLN A 340 16.22 3.39 -7.71
N LYS A 341 15.91 3.36 -6.40
CA LYS A 341 16.61 2.48 -5.45
C LYS A 341 16.42 0.99 -5.77
N TYR A 342 15.26 0.59 -6.28
CA TYR A 342 15.05 -0.77 -6.78
C TYR A 342 15.94 -1.04 -8.01
N MET A 343 15.94 -0.15 -8.99
CA MET A 343 16.79 -0.27 -10.17
C MET A 343 18.29 -0.35 -9.82
N ASP A 344 18.72 0.42 -8.80
CA ASP A 344 20.08 0.41 -8.24
C ASP A 344 20.37 -0.83 -7.36
N LYS A 345 19.43 -1.76 -7.20
CA LYS A 345 19.52 -2.93 -6.30
C LYS A 345 19.76 -2.57 -4.82
N LYS A 346 19.29 -1.40 -4.40
CA LYS A 346 19.34 -0.90 -3.02
C LYS A 346 18.03 -1.13 -2.26
N LEU A 347 16.95 -1.39 -2.98
CA LEU A 347 15.64 -1.74 -2.46
C LEU A 347 15.22 -3.08 -3.08
N GLU A 348 14.78 -4.02 -2.29
CA GLU A 348 14.31 -5.34 -2.74
C GLU A 348 12.78 -5.30 -2.85
N LEU A 349 12.23 -5.67 -4.00
CA LEU A 349 10.80 -5.80 -4.25
C LEU A 349 10.38 -7.22 -4.59
N ASP A 350 11.32 -8.03 -5.09
CA ASP A 350 11.03 -9.38 -5.61
C ASP A 350 10.46 -10.31 -4.54
N GLU A 351 10.97 -10.20 -3.32
CA GLU A 351 10.58 -11.05 -2.20
C GLU A 351 9.14 -10.83 -1.71
N PHE A 352 8.53 -9.69 -2.05
CA PHE A 352 7.16 -9.39 -1.65
C PHE A 352 6.12 -10.05 -2.54
N VAL A 353 6.46 -10.40 -3.79
CA VAL A 353 5.56 -11.09 -4.72
C VAL A 353 5.64 -12.59 -4.49
N THR A 354 4.66 -13.15 -3.81
CA THR A 354 4.61 -14.59 -3.50
C THR A 354 3.70 -15.37 -4.44
N HIS A 355 2.72 -14.71 -5.04
CA HIS A 355 1.75 -15.32 -5.96
C HIS A 355 1.41 -14.38 -7.10
N GLU A 356 1.01 -14.96 -8.22
CA GLU A 356 0.49 -14.25 -9.39
C GLU A 356 -0.74 -14.98 -9.92
N MET A 357 -1.79 -14.24 -10.29
CA MET A 357 -3.06 -14.78 -10.81
C MET A 357 -3.60 -13.94 -11.97
N GLY A 358 -4.50 -14.53 -12.76
CA GLY A 358 -5.33 -13.79 -13.71
C GLY A 358 -6.44 -13.03 -13.01
N PHE A 359 -6.99 -12.02 -13.69
CA PHE A 359 -8.01 -11.15 -13.12
C PHE A 359 -9.29 -11.90 -12.73
N ASP A 360 -9.69 -12.91 -13.50
CA ASP A 360 -10.88 -13.72 -13.22
C ASP A 360 -10.76 -14.53 -11.91
N ASP A 361 -9.53 -14.77 -11.42
CA ASP A 361 -9.25 -15.52 -10.18
C ASP A 361 -9.12 -14.64 -8.93
N ILE A 362 -9.50 -13.36 -9.00
CA ILE A 362 -9.29 -12.37 -7.91
C ILE A 362 -9.83 -12.84 -6.56
N ASN A 363 -10.95 -13.55 -6.51
CA ASN A 363 -11.49 -14.09 -5.25
C ASN A 363 -10.56 -15.11 -4.61
N GLY A 364 -9.82 -15.90 -5.40
CA GLY A 364 -8.78 -16.80 -4.90
C GLY A 364 -7.63 -16.05 -4.22
N ALA A 365 -7.26 -14.86 -4.72
CA ALA A 365 -6.28 -14.01 -4.07
C ALA A 365 -6.76 -13.52 -2.69
N PHE A 366 -8.05 -13.18 -2.54
CA PHE A 366 -8.65 -12.83 -1.24
C PHE A 366 -8.57 -14.00 -0.25
N GLU A 367 -8.80 -15.23 -0.69
CA GLU A 367 -8.68 -16.43 0.14
C GLU A 367 -7.24 -16.64 0.61
N LEU A 368 -6.25 -16.58 -0.28
CA LEU A 368 -4.83 -16.73 0.07
C LEU A 368 -4.38 -15.67 1.09
N LEU A 369 -4.74 -14.41 0.88
CA LEU A 369 -4.35 -13.34 1.78
C LEU A 369 -5.01 -13.48 3.16
N THR A 370 -6.29 -13.81 3.21
CA THR A 370 -7.02 -13.97 4.48
C THR A 370 -6.58 -15.19 5.28
N GLN A 371 -6.04 -16.21 4.63
CA GLN A 371 -5.42 -17.38 5.26
C GLN A 371 -3.96 -17.15 5.66
N GLY A 372 -3.39 -15.96 5.38
CA GLY A 372 -2.00 -15.64 5.67
C GLY A 372 -0.97 -16.37 4.81
N LYS A 373 -1.40 -16.96 3.69
CA LYS A 373 -0.59 -17.78 2.78
C LYS A 373 0.17 -16.97 1.72
N CYS A 374 -0.08 -15.68 1.61
CA CYS A 374 0.67 -14.80 0.71
C CYS A 374 1.04 -13.48 1.37
N LEU A 375 2.12 -12.86 0.88
CA LEU A 375 2.46 -11.47 1.19
C LEU A 375 1.76 -10.53 0.22
N ARG A 376 2.03 -10.71 -1.07
CA ARG A 376 1.30 -10.07 -2.17
C ARG A 376 1.00 -11.08 -3.25
N CYS A 377 -0.24 -11.07 -3.70
CA CYS A 377 -0.69 -11.72 -4.91
C CYS A 377 -0.84 -10.63 -5.99
N ILE A 378 -0.07 -10.74 -7.06
CA ILE A 378 -0.22 -9.88 -8.23
C ILE A 378 -1.33 -10.44 -9.10
N ILE A 379 -2.26 -9.59 -9.46
CA ILE A 379 -3.42 -9.90 -10.29
C ILE A 379 -3.21 -9.19 -11.63
N TRP A 380 -3.02 -9.98 -12.68
CA TRP A 380 -2.78 -9.50 -14.03
C TRP A 380 -4.08 -9.29 -14.78
N MET A 381 -4.24 -8.12 -15.41
CA MET A 381 -5.35 -7.87 -16.32
C MET A 381 -5.18 -8.67 -17.61
N ASP A 382 -6.29 -9.01 -18.29
CA ASP A 382 -6.28 -9.81 -19.50
C ASP A 382 -5.39 -9.19 -20.58
N GLY A 383 -4.53 -10.04 -21.18
CA GLY A 383 -3.58 -9.62 -22.23
C GLY A 383 -2.41 -8.76 -21.76
N ALA A 384 -2.37 -8.29 -20.51
CA ALA A 384 -1.31 -7.40 -20.03
C ALA A 384 0.04 -8.11 -19.86
N LYS A 385 0.02 -9.41 -19.54
CA LYS A 385 1.25 -10.22 -19.36
C LYS A 385 1.94 -10.53 -20.69
N GLU A 386 1.19 -10.53 -21.81
CA GLU A 386 1.70 -10.83 -23.15
C GLU A 386 2.28 -9.61 -23.87
N THR A 387 1.89 -8.42 -23.48
CA THR A 387 2.32 -7.16 -24.11
C THR A 387 3.69 -6.67 -23.62
N GLY A 388 4.50 -7.57 -23.04
CA GLY A 388 5.80 -7.34 -22.46
C GLY A 388 6.55 -6.12 -22.97
N VAL A 389 6.46 -5.03 -22.28
CA VAL A 389 7.50 -4.03 -22.27
C VAL A 389 8.65 -4.63 -21.44
N GLY A 390 9.46 -5.45 -22.08
CA GLY A 390 10.73 -5.95 -21.55
C GLY A 390 10.65 -7.18 -20.64
N VAL A 391 10.21 -8.36 -21.16
CA VAL A 391 10.59 -9.66 -20.58
C VAL A 391 10.88 -10.63 -21.73
N GLU A 392 12.13 -11.03 -21.86
CA GLU A 392 12.48 -12.21 -22.63
C GLU A 392 11.91 -13.47 -21.95
N ASN A 393 11.40 -14.36 -22.81
CA ASN A 393 10.71 -15.60 -22.47
C ASN A 393 11.46 -16.50 -21.49
N GLY A 394 10.75 -17.00 -20.50
CA GLY A 394 11.23 -18.09 -19.64
C GLY A 394 10.21 -18.68 -18.70
N GLY A 395 9.33 -19.56 -19.22
CA GLY A 395 8.92 -20.80 -18.57
C GLY A 395 8.04 -20.78 -17.32
N ALA A 396 6.85 -21.37 -17.49
CA ALA A 396 6.09 -22.23 -16.57
C ALA A 396 5.94 -21.78 -15.10
N CYS A 397 4.68 -21.63 -14.70
CA CYS A 397 4.18 -21.62 -13.33
C CYS A 397 4.96 -22.63 -12.45
N LYS A 398 5.78 -22.11 -11.52
CA LYS A 398 6.36 -22.90 -10.43
C LYS A 398 6.05 -22.18 -9.13
N ALA A 399 5.19 -22.81 -8.31
CA ALA A 399 5.15 -22.50 -6.90
C ALA A 399 6.58 -22.64 -6.35
N LYS A 400 7.14 -21.57 -5.82
CA LYS A 400 8.40 -21.66 -5.09
C LYS A 400 8.09 -22.18 -3.69
N ALA A 401 8.57 -23.40 -3.44
CA ALA A 401 8.53 -24.05 -2.13
C ALA A 401 9.35 -23.29 -1.09
#